data_7361955c4d49e2b15c9578f53a595f5e
#
_entry.id   7361955c4d49e2b15c9578f53a595f5e
#
_cell.length_a   1.000
_cell.length_b   1.000
_cell.length_c   1.000
_cell.angle_alpha   90.00
_cell.angle_beta   90.00
_cell.angle_gamma   90.00
#
_symmetry.space_group_name_H-M   'P 1'
#
loop_
_entity.id
_entity.type
_entity.pdbx_description
1 polymer ?
#
loop_
_entity_poly.entity_id
_entity_poly.type
_entity_poly.pdbx_seq_one_letter_code
_entity_poly.pdbx_strand_id
1 'polypeptide(L)'
;MRTIKLSFVLILLLSSFAVFVTVGTDDTDASETAPDGSVYSYSTYGSGHPDYYCEITDAVADDEILHIPTVLEGYDVRIISSGAFDGCPANTVIIPVNVITIETGAFTGCSSLTDVYFLGDRPVMDGAFPDGVTMHYLPGKGGWGAPCVETETKVLNGITYARYPDGWMAMGGTPSEGKIRIESSVDSENVTSIAPYAFAGTMQPSGEVSRRTDITTVEICNGIADIRERAFYYCDLVNMNVPGSVLNIHDEAFRYADRIDSLSLPESVIYIGFECFRDCHGLTEIGIPDSTTFLGDGAFYICSSAATLTVGSGVKTIPTRAFGYCTDLGTMKLDCNPDTIGQSAFYNCTSLESAHMPDSVKSIGDDAFRNCTSLNGLDLGKVESIGNGAFRYCTSLESFDLPSTVKSMESYCFADCTNLRNIDAYGPCPELDDTVFLNDPVTIHCSKDNYDSWNDSKADADIKDDLYKKEFNFLLIVIPVVVIAGIALVMIIRHKRQ
;
A
#
# COMPACT_ATOMS: atom_id res chain seq x y z
N MET A 1 -13.03 21.19 34.10
CA MET A 1 -14.16 20.77 33.27
C MET A 1 -13.56 20.17 32.01
N ARG A 2 -13.32 18.86 32.01
CA ARG A 2 -12.83 18.13 30.83
C ARG A 2 -14.04 17.70 30.03
N THR A 3 -14.10 18.16 28.80
CA THR A 3 -15.15 17.82 27.82
C THR A 3 -14.84 16.44 27.29
N ILE A 4 -15.65 15.46 27.62
CA ILE A 4 -15.60 14.11 27.06
C ILE A 4 -16.17 14.22 25.63
N LYS A 5 -15.36 13.99 24.62
CA LYS A 5 -15.82 13.78 23.24
C LYS A 5 -16.14 12.30 23.08
N LEU A 6 -17.42 11.98 22.91
CA LEU A 6 -17.86 10.65 22.49
C LEU A 6 -17.49 10.44 21.01
N SER A 7 -16.61 9.49 20.77
CA SER A 7 -16.45 8.91 19.44
C SER A 7 -17.56 7.88 19.21
N PHE A 8 -18.40 8.09 18.20
CA PHE A 8 -19.36 7.10 17.75
C PHE A 8 -18.65 6.16 16.77
N VAL A 9 -18.34 4.96 17.23
CA VAL A 9 -17.98 3.84 16.36
C VAL A 9 -19.28 3.21 15.88
N LEU A 10 -19.59 3.34 14.60
CA LEU A 10 -20.70 2.63 13.98
C LEU A 10 -20.19 1.28 13.47
N ILE A 11 -20.38 0.23 14.26
CA ILE A 11 -20.06 -1.14 13.87
C ILE A 11 -21.20 -1.64 12.98
N LEU A 12 -20.97 -1.78 11.68
CA LEU A 12 -21.82 -2.56 10.78
C LEU A 12 -21.19 -3.95 10.64
N LEU A 13 -21.66 -4.87 11.47
CA LEU A 13 -21.41 -6.31 11.34
C LEU A 13 -22.18 -6.87 10.16
N LEU A 14 -21.53 -7.03 9.02
CA LEU A 14 -21.94 -7.98 7.98
C LEU A 14 -20.68 -8.64 7.43
N SER A 15 -20.48 -9.88 7.83
CA SER A 15 -19.61 -10.93 7.25
C SER A 15 -18.20 -10.48 6.83
N SER A 16 -17.21 -10.79 7.69
CA SER A 16 -15.81 -11.08 7.34
C SER A 16 -15.14 -10.10 6.37
N PHE A 17 -14.96 -8.83 6.76
CA PHE A 17 -13.92 -7.87 6.36
C PHE A 17 -14.37 -6.48 6.83
N ALA A 18 -13.79 -5.99 7.91
CA ALA A 18 -14.03 -4.62 8.35
C ALA A 18 -13.09 -3.67 7.57
N VAL A 19 -13.66 -2.88 6.70
CA VAL A 19 -12.97 -1.72 6.12
C VAL A 19 -13.21 -0.54 7.07
N PHE A 20 -12.19 -0.05 7.73
CA PHE A 20 -12.26 1.18 8.52
C PHE A 20 -11.87 2.37 7.65
N VAL A 21 -12.82 3.28 7.42
CA VAL A 21 -12.54 4.61 6.89
C VAL A 21 -12.28 5.52 8.08
N THR A 22 -11.02 5.92 8.29
CA THR A 22 -10.68 6.95 9.27
C THR A 22 -10.86 8.33 8.64
N VAL A 23 -11.81 9.10 9.16
CA VAL A 23 -11.93 10.54 8.84
C VAL A 23 -10.92 11.27 9.72
N GLY A 24 -9.86 11.80 9.13
CA GLY A 24 -8.83 12.56 9.84
C GLY A 24 -9.40 13.80 10.52
N THR A 25 -9.15 13.90 11.82
CA THR A 25 -9.16 15.16 12.55
C THR A 25 -7.74 15.42 13.05
N ASP A 26 -7.23 16.62 12.82
CA ASP A 26 -5.94 17.08 13.31
C ASP A 26 -5.68 16.64 14.77
N ASP A 27 -4.47 16.14 14.99
CA ASP A 27 -3.80 15.69 16.20
C ASP A 27 -3.92 14.21 16.57
N THR A 28 -2.91 13.42 16.16
CA THR A 28 -2.11 12.49 16.97
C THR A 28 -2.55 11.05 17.15
N ASP A 29 -3.76 10.62 16.87
CA ASP A 29 -4.10 9.20 17.02
C ASP A 29 -4.32 8.56 15.64
N ALA A 30 -3.29 7.92 15.11
CA ALA A 30 -3.36 7.08 13.92
C ALA A 30 -3.71 5.63 14.31
N SER A 31 -4.23 4.83 13.38
CA SER A 31 -4.45 3.40 13.60
C SER A 31 -4.09 2.60 12.37
N GLU A 32 -3.46 1.44 12.57
CA GLU A 32 -3.09 0.49 11.53
C GLU A 32 -3.64 -0.90 11.86
N THR A 33 -4.02 -1.65 10.83
CA THR A 33 -4.43 -3.05 10.96
C THR A 33 -3.32 -3.95 10.45
N ALA A 34 -2.78 -4.79 11.33
CA ALA A 34 -1.76 -5.77 10.99
C ALA A 34 -2.34 -6.95 10.18
N PRO A 35 -1.50 -7.77 9.51
CA PRO A 35 -1.92 -8.93 8.71
C PRO A 35 -2.74 -9.96 9.48
N ASP A 36 -2.51 -10.11 10.77
CA ASP A 36 -3.24 -11.00 11.69
C ASP A 36 -4.62 -10.45 12.09
N GLY A 37 -4.97 -9.24 11.64
CA GLY A 37 -6.23 -8.57 11.98
C GLY A 37 -6.16 -7.73 13.25
N SER A 38 -5.02 -7.71 13.97
CA SER A 38 -4.81 -6.81 15.10
C SER A 38 -4.86 -5.36 14.65
N VAL A 39 -5.48 -4.50 15.46
CA VAL A 39 -5.58 -3.06 15.20
C VAL A 39 -4.79 -2.31 16.27
N TYR A 40 -3.86 -1.48 15.84
CA TYR A 40 -3.02 -0.67 16.70
C TYR A 40 -3.39 0.80 16.58
N SER A 41 -3.69 1.45 17.70
CA SER A 41 -3.76 2.91 17.81
C SER A 41 -2.41 3.42 18.31
N TYR A 42 -1.89 4.47 17.71
CA TYR A 42 -0.56 4.96 18.06
C TYR A 42 -0.46 6.48 17.91
N SER A 43 0.42 7.08 18.70
CA SER A 43 0.81 8.50 18.61
C SER A 43 2.21 8.62 18.04
N THR A 44 2.44 9.58 17.13
CA THR A 44 3.73 9.77 16.47
C THR A 44 4.53 10.91 17.08
N TYR A 45 5.86 10.77 17.06
CA TYR A 45 6.80 11.75 17.60
C TYR A 45 7.90 12.08 16.59
N GLY A 46 8.32 13.33 16.54
CA GLY A 46 9.51 13.76 15.80
C GLY A 46 9.27 14.19 14.36
N SER A 47 8.10 14.71 14.01
CA SER A 47 7.82 15.19 12.64
C SER A 47 8.92 16.15 12.14
N GLY A 48 9.70 15.69 11.13
CA GLY A 48 10.83 16.44 10.55
C GLY A 48 12.24 16.09 11.07
N HIS A 49 12.38 15.06 11.93
CA HIS A 49 13.67 14.60 12.49
C HIS A 49 13.98 13.15 12.08
N PRO A 50 15.25 12.73 11.91
CA PRO A 50 15.60 11.34 11.56
C PRO A 50 15.21 10.28 12.62
N ASP A 51 14.78 10.70 13.79
CA ASP A 51 14.36 9.83 14.91
C ASP A 51 12.84 9.73 15.01
N TYR A 52 12.16 9.45 13.88
CA TYR A 52 10.71 9.17 13.89
C TYR A 52 10.40 7.91 14.67
N TYR A 53 9.49 8.00 15.63
CA TYR A 53 8.99 6.84 16.33
C TYR A 53 7.53 7.02 16.72
N CYS A 54 6.87 5.92 17.06
CA CYS A 54 5.54 5.94 17.60
C CYS A 54 5.47 5.23 18.95
N GLU A 55 4.38 5.50 19.64
CA GLU A 55 3.95 4.90 20.89
C GLU A 55 2.62 4.21 20.64
N ILE A 56 2.51 2.90 20.92
CA ILE A 56 1.25 2.19 20.89
C ILE A 56 0.44 2.60 22.11
N THR A 57 -0.72 3.21 21.87
CA THR A 57 -1.60 3.75 22.91
C THR A 57 -2.77 2.83 23.22
N ASP A 58 -3.21 2.02 22.25
CA ASP A 58 -4.27 1.03 22.37
C ASP A 58 -4.12 -0.04 21.29
N ALA A 59 -4.53 -1.27 21.57
CA ALA A 59 -4.50 -2.34 20.60
C ALA A 59 -5.64 -3.32 20.81
N VAL A 60 -6.26 -3.74 19.73
CA VAL A 60 -7.22 -4.86 19.69
C VAL A 60 -6.52 -6.03 18.98
N ALA A 61 -6.23 -7.09 19.74
CA ALA A 61 -5.56 -8.27 19.25
C ALA A 61 -6.24 -9.51 19.83
N ASP A 62 -6.59 -10.46 18.97
CA ASP A 62 -7.31 -11.68 19.33
C ASP A 62 -6.45 -12.95 19.21
N ASP A 63 -5.17 -12.81 18.83
CA ASP A 63 -4.27 -13.92 18.60
C ASP A 63 -3.77 -14.57 19.88
N GLU A 64 -3.59 -15.89 19.83
CA GLU A 64 -2.96 -16.66 20.90
C GLU A 64 -1.47 -16.32 21.05
N ILE A 65 -0.79 -16.05 19.95
CA ILE A 65 0.60 -15.56 19.90
C ILE A 65 0.61 -14.20 19.23
N LEU A 66 0.79 -13.16 20.01
CA LEU A 66 0.78 -11.79 19.54
C LEU A 66 2.20 -11.34 19.15
N HIS A 67 2.40 -11.01 17.88
CA HIS A 67 3.59 -10.35 17.40
C HIS A 67 3.36 -8.84 17.34
N ILE A 68 3.93 -8.08 18.26
CA ILE A 68 3.86 -6.62 18.21
C ILE A 68 4.70 -6.14 17.02
N PRO A 69 4.18 -5.29 16.13
CA PRO A 69 4.90 -4.80 14.96
C PRO A 69 6.12 -3.97 15.38
N THR A 70 7.17 -4.04 14.58
CA THR A 70 8.39 -3.25 14.77
C THR A 70 8.21 -1.83 14.26
N VAL A 71 7.35 -1.67 13.25
CA VAL A 71 7.06 -0.43 12.54
C VAL A 71 5.56 -0.33 12.33
N LEU A 72 5.00 0.87 12.45
CA LEU A 72 3.63 1.21 12.08
C LEU A 72 3.69 2.41 11.13
N GLU A 73 3.24 2.25 9.89
CA GLU A 73 3.29 3.27 8.81
C GLU A 73 4.66 4.00 8.71
N GLY A 74 5.77 3.24 8.86
CA GLY A 74 7.12 3.78 8.77
C GLY A 74 7.70 4.35 10.07
N TYR A 75 6.93 4.39 11.15
CA TYR A 75 7.40 4.85 12.46
C TYR A 75 7.88 3.66 13.32
N ASP A 76 9.10 3.73 13.85
CA ASP A 76 9.60 2.73 14.79
C ASP A 76 8.73 2.67 16.04
N VAL A 77 8.22 1.50 16.40
CA VAL A 77 7.52 1.29 17.67
C VAL A 77 8.54 1.28 18.80
N ARG A 78 8.59 2.34 19.60
CA ARG A 78 9.56 2.49 20.70
C ARG A 78 8.94 2.44 22.08
N ILE A 79 7.67 2.76 22.20
CA ILE A 79 6.98 2.83 23.49
C ILE A 79 5.68 2.05 23.40
N ILE A 80 5.37 1.29 24.45
CA ILE A 80 4.07 0.66 24.69
C ILE A 80 3.48 1.33 25.93
N SER A 81 2.39 2.04 25.74
CA SER A 81 1.75 2.83 26.78
C SER A 81 1.05 1.98 27.84
N SER A 82 0.79 2.59 28.98
CA SER A 82 -0.03 2.01 30.05
C SER A 82 -1.43 1.63 29.52
N GLY A 83 -1.82 0.38 29.71
CA GLY A 83 -3.12 -0.15 29.29
C GLY A 83 -3.26 -0.43 27.78
N ALA A 84 -2.22 -0.24 26.98
CA ALA A 84 -2.28 -0.41 25.52
C ALA A 84 -2.80 -1.80 25.08
N PHE A 85 -2.54 -2.82 25.87
CA PHE A 85 -3.00 -4.20 25.65
C PHE A 85 -3.89 -4.72 26.79
N ASP A 86 -4.72 -3.84 27.39
CA ASP A 86 -5.57 -4.24 28.53
C ASP A 86 -6.54 -5.36 28.15
N GLY A 87 -6.45 -6.48 28.87
CA GLY A 87 -7.30 -7.65 28.66
C GLY A 87 -6.99 -8.47 27.42
N CYS A 88 -5.85 -8.27 26.75
CA CYS A 88 -5.41 -9.05 25.58
C CYS A 88 -5.46 -10.56 25.89
N PRO A 89 -6.08 -11.40 25.01
CA PRO A 89 -6.26 -12.83 25.24
C PRO A 89 -5.00 -13.67 24.98
N ALA A 90 -3.94 -13.09 24.41
CA ALA A 90 -2.72 -13.78 24.06
C ALA A 90 -2.11 -14.53 25.25
N ASN A 91 -1.64 -15.75 24.99
CA ASN A 91 -0.83 -16.51 25.95
C ASN A 91 0.68 -16.19 25.79
N THR A 92 1.08 -15.76 24.64
CA THR A 92 2.45 -15.37 24.30
C THR A 92 2.49 -14.02 23.60
N VAL A 93 3.46 -13.17 23.97
CA VAL A 93 3.72 -11.90 23.30
C VAL A 93 5.17 -11.83 22.84
N ILE A 94 5.39 -11.37 21.62
CA ILE A 94 6.74 -11.16 21.05
C ILE A 94 6.95 -9.65 20.91
N ILE A 95 7.90 -9.11 21.68
CA ILE A 95 8.26 -7.70 21.76
C ILE A 95 9.37 -7.40 20.74
N PRO A 96 9.17 -6.44 19.82
CA PRO A 96 10.12 -6.16 18.76
C PRO A 96 11.41 -5.49 19.27
N VAL A 97 12.41 -5.48 18.38
CA VAL A 97 13.79 -5.03 18.71
C VAL A 97 13.90 -3.54 19.06
N ASN A 98 12.98 -2.72 18.57
CA ASN A 98 13.01 -1.25 18.72
C ASN A 98 12.37 -0.73 20.00
N VAL A 99 11.61 -1.57 20.72
CA VAL A 99 10.93 -1.15 21.95
C VAL A 99 11.96 -0.87 23.05
N ILE A 100 11.96 0.36 23.53
CA ILE A 100 12.84 0.84 24.60
C ILE A 100 12.12 1.08 25.93
N THR A 101 10.78 1.22 25.88
CA THR A 101 9.96 1.46 27.08
C THR A 101 8.64 0.69 26.98
N ILE A 102 8.29 -0.01 28.03
CA ILE A 102 6.95 -0.61 28.24
C ILE A 102 6.45 -0.05 29.56
N GLU A 103 5.39 0.74 29.51
CA GLU A 103 4.90 1.42 30.68
C GLU A 103 4.20 0.47 31.67
N THR A 104 4.13 0.92 32.91
CA THR A 104 3.45 0.19 33.99
C THR A 104 2.00 -0.13 33.62
N GLY A 105 1.64 -1.41 33.69
CA GLY A 105 0.29 -1.87 33.36
C GLY A 105 -0.05 -1.94 31.89
N ALA A 106 0.93 -1.89 30.99
CA ALA A 106 0.71 -2.00 29.53
C ALA A 106 -0.10 -3.27 29.16
N PHE A 107 0.10 -4.37 29.87
CA PHE A 107 -0.60 -5.66 29.68
C PHE A 107 -1.51 -6.00 30.88
N THR A 108 -2.16 -5.00 31.47
CA THR A 108 -3.10 -5.22 32.57
C THR A 108 -4.27 -6.09 32.11
N GLY A 109 -4.69 -7.03 32.97
CA GLY A 109 -5.84 -7.90 32.64
C GLY A 109 -5.57 -9.03 31.65
N CYS A 110 -4.36 -9.14 31.08
CA CYS A 110 -3.97 -10.24 30.18
C CYS A 110 -3.83 -11.54 30.97
N SER A 111 -4.95 -12.13 31.37
CA SER A 111 -4.98 -13.29 32.30
C SER A 111 -4.47 -14.60 31.70
N SER A 112 -4.40 -14.68 30.37
CA SER A 112 -3.87 -15.85 29.64
C SER A 112 -2.36 -15.77 29.39
N LEU A 113 -1.73 -14.61 29.61
CA LEU A 113 -0.32 -14.38 29.27
C LEU A 113 0.60 -15.15 30.19
N THR A 114 1.39 -16.06 29.63
CA THR A 114 2.37 -16.89 30.31
C THR A 114 3.81 -16.59 29.92
N ASP A 115 4.03 -16.19 28.65
CA ASP A 115 5.36 -16.04 28.10
C ASP A 115 5.49 -14.74 27.29
N VAL A 116 6.61 -14.04 27.47
CA VAL A 116 6.98 -12.87 26.69
C VAL A 116 8.39 -13.03 26.13
N TYR A 117 8.53 -12.92 24.81
CA TYR A 117 9.80 -13.03 24.09
C TYR A 117 10.27 -11.65 23.63
N PHE A 118 11.51 -11.30 23.90
CA PHE A 118 12.12 -10.02 23.53
C PHE A 118 13.16 -10.25 22.42
N LEU A 119 12.99 -9.55 21.31
CA LEU A 119 13.93 -9.58 20.17
C LEU A 119 15.12 -8.61 20.38
N GLY A 120 14.99 -7.63 21.27
CA GLY A 120 15.94 -6.56 21.56
C GLY A 120 16.65 -6.66 22.91
N ASP A 121 17.38 -5.59 23.22
CA ASP A 121 17.88 -5.35 24.55
C ASP A 121 16.69 -5.13 25.51
N ARG A 122 16.96 -5.30 26.79
CA ARG A 122 15.91 -5.15 27.82
C ARG A 122 15.35 -3.71 27.82
N PRO A 123 14.04 -3.51 27.53
CA PRO A 123 13.41 -2.19 27.66
C PRO A 123 13.31 -1.75 29.12
N VAL A 124 13.08 -0.46 29.32
CA VAL A 124 12.63 0.05 30.62
C VAL A 124 11.21 -0.46 30.83
N MET A 125 11.00 -1.30 31.85
CA MET A 125 9.72 -1.90 32.15
C MET A 125 9.63 -2.19 33.66
N ASP A 126 8.65 -1.62 34.32
CA ASP A 126 8.35 -1.89 35.74
C ASP A 126 6.85 -2.06 35.90
N GLY A 127 6.43 -3.26 36.34
CA GLY A 127 5.01 -3.58 36.47
C GLY A 127 4.23 -3.57 35.14
N ALA A 128 4.91 -3.83 34.01
CA ALA A 128 4.31 -3.81 32.68
C ALA A 128 3.41 -5.03 32.43
N PHE A 129 3.77 -6.18 32.98
CA PHE A 129 3.13 -7.48 32.79
C PHE A 129 2.50 -8.02 34.06
N PRO A 130 1.49 -8.93 33.95
CA PRO A 130 0.95 -9.66 35.09
C PRO A 130 2.03 -10.47 35.86
N ASP A 131 1.74 -10.74 37.13
CA ASP A 131 2.61 -11.61 37.96
C ASP A 131 2.69 -13.04 37.39
N GLY A 132 3.88 -13.62 37.40
CA GLY A 132 4.10 -15.01 37.00
C GLY A 132 4.42 -15.23 35.53
N VAL A 133 4.49 -14.18 34.72
CA VAL A 133 4.89 -14.24 33.30
C VAL A 133 6.39 -14.58 33.19
N THR A 134 6.71 -15.54 32.32
CA THR A 134 8.10 -15.90 31.98
C THR A 134 8.62 -14.99 30.89
N MET A 135 9.76 -14.34 31.11
CA MET A 135 10.40 -13.47 30.14
C MET A 135 11.56 -14.19 29.45
N HIS A 136 11.51 -14.26 28.12
CA HIS A 136 12.51 -14.86 27.28
C HIS A 136 13.31 -13.79 26.51
N TYR A 137 14.62 -13.98 26.33
CA TYR A 137 15.48 -13.06 25.61
C TYR A 137 16.47 -13.77 24.69
N LEU A 138 16.89 -13.10 23.63
CA LEU A 138 17.87 -13.63 22.69
C LEU A 138 19.30 -13.60 23.28
N PRO A 139 20.12 -14.62 23.02
CA PRO A 139 21.54 -14.63 23.39
C PRO A 139 22.25 -13.36 22.88
N GLY A 140 23.10 -12.79 23.74
CA GLY A 140 23.90 -11.61 23.41
C GLY A 140 23.19 -10.25 23.52
N LYS A 141 21.90 -10.22 23.86
CA LYS A 141 21.16 -8.97 24.14
C LYS A 141 21.45 -8.46 25.54
N GLY A 142 21.51 -7.12 25.68
CA GLY A 142 21.93 -6.45 26.91
C GLY A 142 20.79 -6.29 27.95
N GLY A 143 21.21 -6.13 29.24
CA GLY A 143 20.29 -5.81 30.34
C GLY A 143 19.52 -6.98 30.93
N TRP A 144 19.68 -8.20 30.42
CA TRP A 144 18.97 -9.38 30.86
C TRP A 144 19.73 -10.15 31.96
N GLY A 145 18.99 -10.83 32.82
CA GLY A 145 19.51 -11.66 33.91
C GLY A 145 18.39 -12.44 34.59
N ALA A 146 18.74 -13.24 35.60
CA ALA A 146 17.74 -14.02 36.34
C ALA A 146 16.63 -13.09 36.89
N PRO A 147 15.35 -13.50 36.83
CA PRO A 147 14.83 -14.82 36.49
C PRO A 147 14.53 -15.08 35.00
N CYS A 148 14.97 -14.19 34.07
CA CYS A 148 14.68 -14.32 32.65
C CYS A 148 15.37 -15.56 32.03
N VAL A 149 14.75 -16.13 31.00
CA VAL A 149 15.17 -17.36 30.31
C VAL A 149 15.78 -17.02 28.94
N GLU A 150 16.92 -17.62 28.62
CA GLU A 150 17.53 -17.45 27.30
C GLU A 150 16.77 -18.27 26.25
N THR A 151 16.38 -17.60 25.14
CA THR A 151 15.69 -18.24 24.00
C THR A 151 16.64 -19.23 23.30
N GLU A 152 16.15 -20.42 22.98
CA GLU A 152 16.93 -21.41 22.21
C GLU A 152 17.28 -20.85 20.84
N THR A 153 18.57 -20.94 20.47
CA THR A 153 19.06 -20.52 19.15
C THR A 153 19.92 -21.60 18.51
N LYS A 154 19.88 -21.67 17.19
CA LYS A 154 20.72 -22.54 16.37
C LYS A 154 21.28 -21.83 15.17
N VAL A 155 22.48 -22.20 14.75
CA VAL A 155 23.10 -21.73 13.53
C VAL A 155 23.12 -22.88 12.51
N LEU A 156 22.48 -22.63 11.36
CA LEU A 156 22.45 -23.57 10.24
C LEU A 156 22.81 -22.79 8.95
N ASN A 157 23.82 -23.27 8.23
CA ASN A 157 24.33 -22.68 6.99
C ASN A 157 24.64 -21.16 7.11
N GLY A 158 25.19 -20.75 8.28
CA GLY A 158 25.53 -19.34 8.54
C GLY A 158 24.36 -18.45 8.96
N ILE A 159 23.15 -18.99 9.03
CA ILE A 159 21.95 -18.30 9.50
C ILE A 159 21.66 -18.70 10.94
N THR A 160 21.40 -17.71 11.79
CA THR A 160 20.92 -17.92 13.16
C THR A 160 19.41 -18.00 13.15
N TYR A 161 18.89 -19.03 13.79
CA TYR A 161 17.46 -19.23 14.02
C TYR A 161 17.19 -19.20 15.53
N ALA A 162 16.06 -18.61 15.93
CA ALA A 162 15.58 -18.62 17.31
C ALA A 162 14.23 -19.31 17.37
N ARG A 163 14.00 -20.06 18.47
CA ARG A 163 12.79 -20.86 18.65
C ARG A 163 11.72 -20.07 19.40
N TYR A 164 10.53 -20.04 18.82
CA TYR A 164 9.32 -19.45 19.39
C TYR A 164 8.21 -20.51 19.44
N PRO A 165 7.09 -20.26 20.13
CA PRO A 165 6.00 -21.23 20.22
C PRO A 165 5.38 -21.66 18.88
N ASP A 166 5.38 -20.76 17.88
CA ASP A 166 4.87 -21.00 16.52
C ASP A 166 5.90 -21.62 15.56
N GLY A 167 7.13 -21.82 16.01
CA GLY A 167 8.21 -22.42 15.23
C GLY A 167 9.53 -21.66 15.32
N TRP A 168 10.42 -21.91 14.36
CA TRP A 168 11.69 -21.20 14.27
C TRP A 168 11.55 -19.93 13.42
N MET A 169 12.25 -18.89 13.83
CA MET A 169 12.35 -17.61 13.10
C MET A 169 13.80 -17.40 12.64
N ALA A 170 14.02 -17.05 11.38
CA ALA A 170 15.34 -16.71 10.85
C ALA A 170 15.72 -15.30 11.32
N MET A 171 16.73 -15.21 12.20
CA MET A 171 17.14 -13.98 12.89
C MET A 171 18.21 -13.17 12.15
N GLY A 172 18.79 -13.73 11.10
CA GLY A 172 19.88 -13.11 10.35
C GLY A 172 21.10 -14.02 10.23
N GLY A 173 22.14 -13.56 9.53
CA GLY A 173 23.33 -14.35 9.34
C GLY A 173 24.33 -13.74 8.37
N THR A 174 25.37 -14.52 8.05
CA THR A 174 26.41 -14.15 7.10
C THR A 174 26.29 -14.99 5.84
N PRO A 175 26.33 -14.34 4.65
CA PRO A 175 26.22 -15.07 3.39
C PRO A 175 27.47 -15.90 3.10
N SER A 176 27.30 -16.94 2.31
CA SER A 176 28.39 -17.63 1.65
C SER A 176 28.45 -17.17 0.18
N GLU A 177 29.53 -16.55 -0.23
CA GLU A 177 29.72 -16.02 -1.59
C GLU A 177 28.55 -15.12 -2.07
N GLY A 178 28.04 -14.27 -1.19
CA GLY A 178 26.95 -13.35 -1.49
C GLY A 178 25.56 -14.00 -1.48
N LYS A 179 25.44 -15.27 -1.09
CA LYS A 179 24.19 -16.02 -1.07
C LYS A 179 23.78 -16.40 0.33
N ILE A 180 22.50 -16.29 0.61
CA ILE A 180 21.87 -16.87 1.80
C ILE A 180 20.76 -17.83 1.36
N ARG A 181 20.61 -18.91 2.13
CA ARG A 181 19.52 -19.85 1.99
C ARG A 181 18.84 -19.99 3.34
N ILE A 182 17.57 -19.61 3.39
CA ILE A 182 16.74 -19.69 4.59
C ILE A 182 15.99 -21.03 4.53
N GLU A 183 16.29 -21.91 5.48
CA GLU A 183 15.78 -23.28 5.50
C GLU A 183 14.31 -23.31 5.95
N SER A 184 13.58 -24.33 5.53
CA SER A 184 12.19 -24.56 5.92
C SER A 184 12.02 -25.22 7.30
N SER A 185 13.09 -25.75 7.87
CA SER A 185 13.05 -26.43 9.17
C SER A 185 14.40 -26.42 9.88
N VAL A 186 14.35 -26.39 11.19
CA VAL A 186 15.46 -26.60 12.11
C VAL A 186 15.06 -27.73 13.06
N ASP A 187 15.89 -28.77 13.20
CA ASP A 187 15.60 -29.97 14.03
C ASP A 187 14.23 -30.61 13.77
N SER A 188 13.77 -30.61 12.52
CA SER A 188 12.49 -31.15 12.08
C SER A 188 11.27 -30.32 12.50
N GLU A 189 11.46 -29.15 13.10
CA GLU A 189 10.40 -28.16 13.35
C GLU A 189 10.45 -27.06 12.28
N ASN A 190 9.29 -26.50 11.94
CA ASN A 190 9.15 -25.53 10.85
C ASN A 190 9.85 -24.21 11.18
N VAL A 191 10.45 -23.60 10.15
CA VAL A 191 10.77 -22.17 10.14
C VAL A 191 9.56 -21.44 9.56
N THR A 192 8.93 -20.58 10.35
CA THR A 192 7.66 -19.92 10.01
C THR A 192 7.84 -18.52 9.47
N SER A 193 8.91 -17.82 9.89
CA SER A 193 9.08 -16.40 9.55
C SER A 193 10.56 -15.98 9.44
N ILE A 194 10.75 -14.82 8.80
CA ILE A 194 12.01 -14.07 8.77
C ILE A 194 11.83 -12.89 9.71
N ALA A 195 12.72 -12.75 10.69
CA ALA A 195 12.63 -11.75 11.74
C ALA A 195 12.74 -10.30 11.21
N PRO A 196 12.20 -9.34 11.94
CA PRO A 196 12.46 -7.93 11.67
C PRO A 196 13.97 -7.64 11.62
N TYR A 197 14.39 -6.85 10.63
CA TYR A 197 15.78 -6.46 10.38
C TYR A 197 16.78 -7.62 10.19
N ALA A 198 16.33 -8.87 10.00
CA ALA A 198 17.20 -10.06 9.97
C ALA A 198 18.40 -9.92 9.04
N PHE A 199 18.20 -9.33 7.87
CA PHE A 199 19.21 -9.14 6.83
C PHE A 199 19.35 -7.68 6.38
N ALA A 200 18.87 -6.76 7.20
CA ALA A 200 18.90 -5.32 6.91
C ALA A 200 20.33 -4.74 6.90
N GLY A 201 20.49 -3.62 6.22
CA GLY A 201 21.64 -2.74 6.42
C GLY A 201 21.74 -2.23 7.86
N THR A 202 22.90 -1.77 8.26
CA THR A 202 23.14 -1.32 9.63
C THR A 202 22.92 0.19 9.74
N MET A 203 22.06 0.62 10.65
CA MET A 203 21.95 2.03 11.01
C MET A 203 23.14 2.44 11.88
N GLN A 204 23.87 3.44 11.44
CA GLN A 204 24.98 3.99 12.20
C GLN A 204 24.46 4.99 13.26
N PRO A 205 25.18 5.21 14.37
CA PRO A 205 24.82 6.23 15.37
C PRO A 205 24.72 7.65 14.81
N SER A 206 25.31 7.90 13.62
CA SER A 206 25.19 9.17 12.88
C SER A 206 23.84 9.34 12.17
N GLY A 207 22.97 8.31 12.17
CA GLY A 207 21.73 8.26 11.37
C GLY A 207 21.97 7.83 9.91
N GLU A 208 23.22 7.57 9.50
CA GLU A 208 23.55 7.05 8.18
C GLU A 208 23.32 5.53 8.15
N VAL A 209 22.64 5.02 7.12
CA VAL A 209 22.43 3.58 6.94
C VAL A 209 23.51 3.00 6.03
N SER A 210 24.29 2.06 6.57
CA SER A 210 25.20 1.25 5.75
C SER A 210 24.44 0.15 5.06
N ARG A 211 24.52 0.11 3.72
CA ARG A 211 23.92 -0.95 2.91
C ARG A 211 24.48 -2.31 3.25
N ARG A 212 23.63 -3.33 3.20
CA ARG A 212 24.02 -4.73 3.27
C ARG A 212 24.45 -5.21 1.87
N THR A 213 25.71 -4.96 1.53
CA THR A 213 26.30 -5.25 0.19
C THR A 213 26.81 -6.67 0.04
N ASP A 214 26.95 -7.41 1.13
CA ASP A 214 27.45 -8.79 1.16
C ASP A 214 26.37 -9.81 0.81
N ILE A 215 25.09 -9.45 0.73
CA ILE A 215 23.96 -10.29 0.32
C ILE A 215 23.47 -9.84 -1.05
N THR A 216 23.61 -10.69 -2.07
CA THR A 216 23.12 -10.40 -3.43
C THR A 216 22.06 -11.40 -3.90
N THR A 217 21.98 -12.56 -3.27
CA THR A 217 21.01 -13.60 -3.60
C THR A 217 20.40 -14.19 -2.35
N VAL A 218 19.08 -14.28 -2.35
CA VAL A 218 18.31 -14.90 -1.25
C VAL A 218 17.45 -16.02 -1.81
N GLU A 219 17.63 -17.23 -1.26
CA GLU A 219 16.78 -18.37 -1.48
C GLU A 219 15.95 -18.62 -0.22
N ILE A 220 14.63 -18.42 -0.32
CA ILE A 220 13.69 -18.71 0.76
C ILE A 220 13.03 -20.05 0.46
N CYS A 221 13.18 -21.03 1.38
CA CYS A 221 12.54 -22.33 1.25
C CYS A 221 11.04 -22.27 1.58
N ASN A 222 10.26 -23.21 1.03
CA ASN A 222 8.84 -23.34 1.37
C ASN A 222 8.65 -23.64 2.87
N GLY A 223 7.58 -23.08 3.45
CA GLY A 223 7.23 -23.21 4.87
C GLY A 223 7.22 -21.88 5.60
N ILE A 224 7.95 -20.89 5.08
CA ILE A 224 7.98 -19.53 5.63
C ILE A 224 6.73 -18.80 5.16
N ALA A 225 5.94 -18.30 6.12
CA ALA A 225 4.69 -17.57 5.88
C ALA A 225 4.91 -16.06 5.90
N ASP A 226 5.81 -15.57 6.77
CA ASP A 226 5.99 -14.13 7.02
C ASP A 226 7.40 -13.66 6.71
N ILE A 227 7.50 -12.61 5.92
CA ILE A 227 8.70 -11.78 5.79
C ILE A 227 8.41 -10.51 6.57
N ARG A 228 9.01 -10.40 7.76
CA ARG A 228 8.67 -9.35 8.71
C ARG A 228 9.28 -8.00 8.36
N GLU A 229 8.92 -6.99 9.12
CA GLU A 229 9.22 -5.58 8.89
C GLU A 229 10.72 -5.36 8.71
N ARG A 230 11.09 -4.63 7.65
CA ARG A 230 12.47 -4.28 7.32
C ARG A 230 13.44 -5.47 7.23
N ALA A 231 12.95 -6.70 7.00
CA ALA A 231 13.79 -7.91 6.99
C ALA A 231 15.00 -7.79 6.03
N PHE A 232 14.85 -7.13 4.89
CA PHE A 232 15.88 -6.89 3.86
C PHE A 232 16.07 -5.39 3.56
N TYR A 233 15.79 -4.53 4.54
CA TYR A 233 15.91 -3.08 4.41
C TYR A 233 17.35 -2.67 4.06
N TYR A 234 17.55 -1.82 3.04
CA TYR A 234 18.88 -1.42 2.55
C TYR A 234 19.79 -2.60 2.16
N CYS A 235 19.23 -3.68 1.63
CA CYS A 235 19.99 -4.83 1.17
C CYS A 235 20.25 -4.76 -0.34
N ASP A 236 21.47 -5.08 -0.78
CA ASP A 236 21.89 -5.04 -2.20
C ASP A 236 21.42 -6.29 -2.97
N LEU A 237 20.18 -6.69 -2.76
CA LEU A 237 19.58 -7.85 -3.44
C LEU A 237 19.51 -7.64 -4.94
N VAL A 238 19.93 -8.66 -5.68
CA VAL A 238 19.79 -8.76 -7.14
C VAL A 238 18.78 -9.85 -7.49
N ASN A 239 18.91 -11.01 -6.81
CA ASN A 239 18.06 -12.16 -7.08
C ASN A 239 17.38 -12.63 -5.80
N MET A 240 16.07 -12.82 -5.90
CA MET A 240 15.26 -13.36 -4.81
C MET A 240 14.12 -14.20 -5.39
N ASN A 241 13.80 -15.30 -4.70
CA ASN A 241 12.54 -15.99 -4.90
C ASN A 241 11.65 -15.82 -3.67
N VAL A 242 10.37 -15.57 -3.90
CA VAL A 242 9.33 -15.64 -2.87
C VAL A 242 8.57 -16.93 -3.07
N PRO A 243 8.68 -17.91 -2.13
CA PRO A 243 8.03 -19.22 -2.30
C PRO A 243 6.52 -19.13 -2.08
N GLY A 244 5.79 -20.12 -2.64
CA GLY A 244 4.33 -20.21 -2.54
C GLY A 244 3.76 -20.46 -1.14
N SER A 245 4.59 -20.43 -0.10
CA SER A 245 4.15 -20.48 1.30
C SER A 245 4.04 -19.09 1.94
N VAL A 246 4.64 -18.05 1.33
CA VAL A 246 4.62 -16.69 1.88
C VAL A 246 3.22 -16.12 1.72
N LEU A 247 2.67 -15.66 2.83
CA LEU A 247 1.37 -15.03 2.93
C LEU A 247 1.51 -13.51 3.10
N ASN A 248 2.44 -13.08 3.97
CA ASN A 248 2.58 -11.70 4.38
C ASN A 248 3.99 -11.18 4.11
N ILE A 249 4.07 -10.03 3.48
CA ILE A 249 5.30 -9.25 3.32
C ILE A 249 5.03 -7.92 4.02
N HIS A 250 5.65 -7.76 5.18
CA HIS A 250 5.35 -6.66 6.10
C HIS A 250 6.01 -5.35 5.69
N ASP A 251 5.80 -4.31 6.49
CA ASP A 251 6.21 -2.95 6.24
C ASP A 251 7.71 -2.81 5.97
N GLU A 252 8.03 -2.08 4.93
CA GLU A 252 9.40 -1.77 4.53
C GLU A 252 10.31 -2.98 4.35
N ALA A 253 9.76 -4.21 4.20
CA ALA A 253 10.54 -5.45 4.18
C ALA A 253 11.68 -5.43 3.15
N PHE A 254 11.49 -4.79 2.00
CA PHE A 254 12.47 -4.66 0.92
C PHE A 254 12.78 -3.21 0.55
N ARG A 255 12.42 -2.25 1.40
CA ARG A 255 12.66 -0.84 1.12
C ARG A 255 14.15 -0.58 0.89
N TYR A 256 14.48 0.16 -0.19
CA TYR A 256 15.84 0.41 -0.68
C TYR A 256 16.61 -0.83 -1.14
N ALA A 257 15.94 -1.93 -1.46
CA ALA A 257 16.55 -3.05 -2.18
C ALA A 257 16.61 -2.74 -3.69
N ASP A 258 17.34 -1.69 -4.05
CA ASP A 258 17.30 -0.99 -5.34
C ASP A 258 17.90 -1.76 -6.51
N ARG A 259 18.48 -2.94 -6.29
CA ARG A 259 19.07 -3.79 -7.33
C ARG A 259 18.22 -5.00 -7.72
N ILE A 260 17.07 -5.21 -7.08
CA ILE A 260 16.12 -6.26 -7.51
C ILE A 260 15.60 -5.84 -8.90
N ASP A 261 15.90 -6.63 -9.94
CA ASP A 261 15.49 -6.36 -11.31
C ASP A 261 14.18 -7.05 -11.69
N SER A 262 13.87 -8.16 -11.04
CA SER A 262 12.65 -8.93 -11.23
C SER A 262 12.11 -9.45 -9.89
N LEU A 263 10.81 -9.34 -9.72
CA LEU A 263 10.09 -9.82 -8.53
C LEU A 263 8.83 -10.56 -8.99
N SER A 264 8.77 -11.86 -8.70
CA SER A 264 7.56 -12.65 -8.91
C SER A 264 6.93 -12.96 -7.55
N LEU A 265 5.82 -12.32 -7.26
CA LEU A 265 5.03 -12.62 -6.06
C LEU A 265 4.09 -13.80 -6.35
N PRO A 266 4.08 -14.84 -5.49
CA PRO A 266 3.20 -15.99 -5.67
C PRO A 266 1.75 -15.66 -5.30
N GLU A 267 0.81 -16.46 -5.85
CA GLU A 267 -0.63 -16.34 -5.56
C GLU A 267 -1.02 -16.68 -4.10
N SER A 268 -0.07 -16.89 -3.24
CA SER A 268 -0.30 -17.04 -1.80
C SER A 268 -0.27 -15.71 -1.05
N VAL A 269 0.37 -14.67 -1.62
CA VAL A 269 0.57 -13.38 -0.94
C VAL A 269 -0.76 -12.63 -0.82
N ILE A 270 -1.19 -12.43 0.42
CA ILE A 270 -2.44 -11.73 0.76
C ILE A 270 -2.21 -10.32 1.30
N TYR A 271 -1.02 -10.06 1.85
CA TYR A 271 -0.66 -8.79 2.47
C TYR A 271 0.69 -8.28 1.93
N ILE A 272 0.70 -7.03 1.47
CA ILE A 272 1.90 -6.27 1.09
C ILE A 272 1.86 -4.96 1.89
N GLY A 273 2.80 -4.80 2.83
CA GLY A 273 2.79 -3.73 3.83
C GLY A 273 3.15 -2.34 3.31
N PHE A 274 3.10 -1.37 4.22
CA PHE A 274 3.50 0.02 4.01
C PHE A 274 4.93 0.12 3.48
N GLU A 275 5.13 0.91 2.40
CA GLU A 275 6.45 1.15 1.78
C GLU A 275 7.28 -0.12 1.54
N CYS A 276 6.65 -1.28 1.40
CA CYS A 276 7.28 -2.61 1.38
C CYS A 276 8.41 -2.71 0.34
N PHE A 277 8.20 -2.21 -0.87
CA PHE A 277 9.16 -2.16 -1.99
C PHE A 277 9.53 -0.73 -2.40
N ARG A 278 9.39 0.23 -1.49
CA ARG A 278 9.76 1.62 -1.77
C ARG A 278 11.24 1.75 -2.12
N ASP A 279 11.55 2.62 -3.10
CA ASP A 279 12.91 2.85 -3.59
C ASP A 279 13.59 1.58 -4.17
N CYS A 280 12.81 0.60 -4.69
CA CYS A 280 13.34 -0.53 -5.45
C CYS A 280 13.53 -0.14 -6.92
N HIS A 281 14.53 0.67 -7.21
CA HIS A 281 14.76 1.28 -8.53
C HIS A 281 15.02 0.26 -9.65
N GLY A 282 15.48 -0.95 -9.33
CA GLY A 282 15.79 -1.98 -10.31
C GLY A 282 14.59 -2.71 -10.87
N LEU A 283 13.43 -2.69 -10.16
CA LEU A 283 12.22 -3.39 -10.61
C LEU A 283 11.77 -2.89 -11.98
N THR A 284 11.67 -3.81 -12.96
CA THR A 284 11.24 -3.49 -14.32
C THR A 284 9.75 -3.73 -14.56
N GLU A 285 9.11 -4.54 -13.70
CA GLU A 285 7.67 -4.78 -13.72
C GLU A 285 7.14 -4.93 -12.28
N ILE A 286 5.89 -4.56 -12.09
CA ILE A 286 5.15 -4.75 -10.83
C ILE A 286 3.94 -5.62 -11.11
N GLY A 287 3.93 -6.84 -10.55
CA GLY A 287 2.80 -7.76 -10.59
C GLY A 287 2.27 -8.05 -9.19
N ILE A 288 1.05 -7.58 -8.89
CA ILE A 288 0.37 -7.85 -7.62
C ILE A 288 -0.60 -9.01 -7.84
N PRO A 289 -0.50 -10.10 -7.06
CA PRO A 289 -1.32 -11.30 -7.23
C PRO A 289 -2.83 -11.06 -7.01
N ASP A 290 -3.66 -11.92 -7.59
CA ASP A 290 -5.11 -11.90 -7.39
C ASP A 290 -5.53 -12.17 -5.93
N SER A 291 -4.70 -12.88 -5.18
CA SER A 291 -4.91 -13.19 -3.75
C SER A 291 -4.68 -12.00 -2.83
N THR A 292 -3.95 -10.96 -3.28
CA THR A 292 -3.58 -9.82 -2.42
C THR A 292 -4.83 -9.01 -2.07
N THR A 293 -5.17 -8.99 -0.78
CA THR A 293 -6.33 -8.26 -0.26
C THR A 293 -5.95 -6.95 0.42
N PHE A 294 -4.69 -6.81 0.83
CA PHE A 294 -4.15 -5.59 1.41
C PHE A 294 -2.90 -5.16 0.67
N LEU A 295 -2.88 -3.90 0.28
CA LEU A 295 -1.74 -3.19 -0.31
C LEU A 295 -1.52 -1.92 0.50
N GLY A 296 -0.34 -1.75 1.08
CA GLY A 296 -0.01 -0.61 1.95
C GLY A 296 0.28 0.68 1.19
N ASP A 297 0.14 1.81 1.88
CA ASP A 297 0.51 3.11 1.36
C ASP A 297 1.97 3.12 0.92
N GLY A 298 2.25 3.68 -0.25
CA GLY A 298 3.60 3.76 -0.79
C GLY A 298 4.28 2.43 -1.10
N ALA A 299 3.55 1.30 -1.17
CA ALA A 299 4.13 -0.05 -1.28
C ALA A 299 5.19 -0.19 -2.39
N PHE A 300 5.02 0.49 -3.53
CA PHE A 300 5.96 0.53 -4.66
C PHE A 300 6.38 1.98 -5.02
N TYR A 301 6.40 2.87 -4.03
CA TYR A 301 6.78 4.27 -4.24
C TYR A 301 8.23 4.40 -4.69
N ILE A 302 8.48 5.17 -5.76
CA ILE A 302 9.81 5.38 -6.37
C ILE A 302 10.42 4.08 -6.97
N CYS A 303 9.62 3.14 -7.46
CA CYS A 303 10.10 2.05 -8.33
C CYS A 303 10.30 2.58 -9.76
N SER A 304 11.33 3.41 -9.95
CA SER A 304 11.45 4.29 -11.13
C SER A 304 11.63 3.57 -12.45
N SER A 305 12.16 2.34 -12.48
CA SER A 305 12.35 1.55 -13.70
C SER A 305 11.17 0.64 -14.06
N ALA A 306 10.12 0.59 -13.23
CA ALA A 306 8.96 -0.25 -13.48
C ALA A 306 8.19 0.28 -14.71
N ALA A 307 8.25 -0.46 -15.83
CA ALA A 307 7.61 -0.07 -17.07
C ALA A 307 6.15 -0.54 -17.17
N THR A 308 5.80 -1.59 -16.44
CA THR A 308 4.46 -2.20 -16.45
C THR A 308 3.95 -2.47 -15.05
N LEU A 309 2.65 -2.26 -14.85
CA LEU A 309 1.94 -2.57 -13.61
C LEU A 309 0.72 -3.43 -13.92
N THR A 310 0.55 -4.51 -13.17
CA THR A 310 -0.69 -5.29 -13.10
C THR A 310 -1.11 -5.40 -11.64
N VAL A 311 -2.35 -5.01 -11.33
CA VAL A 311 -2.93 -5.14 -9.99
C VAL A 311 -4.03 -6.19 -10.03
N GLY A 312 -3.82 -7.27 -9.28
CA GLY A 312 -4.74 -8.41 -9.23
C GLY A 312 -6.08 -8.12 -8.55
N SER A 313 -7.04 -8.99 -8.77
CA SER A 313 -8.47 -8.79 -8.47
C SER A 313 -8.83 -8.68 -6.97
N GLY A 314 -7.93 -9.09 -6.06
CA GLY A 314 -8.12 -9.02 -4.61
C GLY A 314 -8.09 -7.60 -4.03
N VAL A 315 -7.31 -6.70 -4.64
CA VAL A 315 -7.12 -5.33 -4.16
C VAL A 315 -8.42 -4.52 -4.29
N LYS A 316 -8.84 -3.86 -3.20
CA LYS A 316 -10.10 -3.09 -3.15
C LYS A 316 -9.92 -1.58 -3.21
N THR A 317 -8.72 -1.12 -2.92
CA THR A 317 -8.36 0.31 -2.95
C THR A 317 -6.93 0.41 -3.48
N ILE A 318 -6.67 1.34 -4.38
CA ILE A 318 -5.29 1.71 -4.70
C ILE A 318 -4.85 2.74 -3.65
N PRO A 319 -3.91 2.40 -2.78
CA PRO A 319 -3.61 3.23 -1.62
C PRO A 319 -2.81 4.50 -1.97
N THR A 320 -2.65 5.36 -0.97
CA THR A 320 -1.89 6.60 -1.06
C THR A 320 -0.46 6.33 -1.53
N ARG A 321 0.02 7.06 -2.54
CA ARG A 321 1.38 6.98 -3.08
C ARG A 321 1.81 5.61 -3.58
N ALA A 322 0.92 4.61 -3.71
CA ALA A 322 1.30 3.21 -3.96
C ALA A 322 2.31 3.04 -5.10
N PHE A 323 2.16 3.79 -6.18
CA PHE A 323 2.99 3.74 -7.39
C PHE A 323 3.56 5.12 -7.78
N GLY A 324 3.56 6.08 -6.84
CA GLY A 324 4.09 7.41 -7.12
C GLY A 324 5.57 7.36 -7.49
N TYR A 325 5.99 8.22 -8.40
CA TYR A 325 7.37 8.28 -8.95
C TYR A 325 7.86 7.01 -9.65
N CYS A 326 6.96 6.13 -10.12
CA CYS A 326 7.29 5.10 -11.09
C CYS A 326 7.45 5.76 -12.47
N THR A 327 8.58 6.43 -12.70
CA THR A 327 8.77 7.35 -13.83
C THR A 327 8.73 6.68 -15.19
N ASP A 328 9.15 5.41 -15.28
CA ASP A 328 9.17 4.62 -16.52
C ASP A 328 7.86 3.87 -16.75
N LEU A 329 6.88 3.98 -15.82
CA LEU A 329 5.60 3.29 -15.94
C LEU A 329 4.82 3.79 -17.15
N GLY A 330 4.83 2.99 -18.23
CA GLY A 330 4.13 3.28 -19.48
C GLY A 330 2.73 2.71 -19.52
N THR A 331 2.53 1.53 -18.93
CA THR A 331 1.25 0.83 -18.95
C THR A 331 0.84 0.36 -17.55
N MET A 332 -0.44 0.57 -17.21
CA MET A 332 -1.05 0.02 -16.02
C MET A 332 -2.27 -0.82 -16.39
N LYS A 333 -2.47 -1.92 -15.67
CA LYS A 333 -3.64 -2.77 -15.76
C LYS A 333 -4.20 -2.99 -14.37
N LEU A 334 -5.43 -2.52 -14.15
CA LEU A 334 -6.16 -2.72 -12.91
C LEU A 334 -7.18 -3.85 -13.12
N ASP A 335 -6.78 -5.11 -12.88
CA ASP A 335 -7.70 -6.27 -12.90
C ASP A 335 -8.58 -6.32 -11.64
N CYS A 336 -8.24 -5.48 -10.66
CA CYS A 336 -9.03 -5.23 -9.46
C CYS A 336 -10.27 -4.38 -9.75
N ASN A 337 -11.18 -4.35 -8.77
CA ASN A 337 -12.32 -3.46 -8.78
C ASN A 337 -12.21 -2.50 -7.58
N PRO A 338 -11.26 -1.54 -7.60
CA PRO A 338 -11.07 -0.64 -6.49
C PRO A 338 -12.21 0.39 -6.44
N ASP A 339 -12.60 0.78 -5.24
CA ASP A 339 -13.55 1.86 -5.03
C ASP A 339 -12.89 3.24 -5.18
N THR A 340 -11.59 3.31 -4.86
CA THR A 340 -10.83 4.57 -4.78
C THR A 340 -9.44 4.40 -5.36
N ILE A 341 -8.99 5.44 -6.08
CA ILE A 341 -7.58 5.69 -6.36
C ILE A 341 -7.09 6.71 -5.33
N GLY A 342 -6.14 6.31 -4.49
CA GLY A 342 -5.67 7.10 -3.35
C GLY A 342 -4.89 8.36 -3.73
N GLN A 343 -4.66 9.21 -2.74
CA GLN A 343 -3.87 10.44 -2.89
C GLN A 343 -2.49 10.12 -3.46
N SER A 344 -2.06 10.86 -4.49
CA SER A 344 -0.74 10.73 -5.12
C SER A 344 -0.40 9.31 -5.62
N ALA A 345 -1.39 8.43 -5.82
CA ALA A 345 -1.18 7.02 -6.12
C ALA A 345 -0.29 6.78 -7.34
N PHE A 346 -0.39 7.63 -8.37
CA PHE A 346 0.42 7.63 -9.59
C PHE A 346 1.12 8.98 -9.82
N TYR A 347 1.38 9.72 -8.74
CA TYR A 347 2.05 11.02 -8.82
C TYR A 347 3.41 10.88 -9.53
N ASN A 348 3.67 11.74 -10.52
CA ASN A 348 4.94 11.75 -11.26
C ASN A 348 5.27 10.46 -12.04
N CYS A 349 4.26 9.69 -12.49
CA CYS A 349 4.42 8.61 -13.45
C CYS A 349 4.54 9.20 -14.87
N THR A 350 5.70 9.79 -15.16
CA THR A 350 5.90 10.66 -16.33
C THR A 350 5.77 9.96 -17.67
N SER A 351 5.96 8.62 -17.72
CA SER A 351 5.82 7.80 -18.92
C SER A 351 4.44 7.20 -19.13
N LEU A 352 3.50 7.37 -18.14
CA LEU A 352 2.17 6.77 -18.22
C LEU A 352 1.37 7.34 -19.40
N GLU A 353 1.06 6.49 -20.38
CA GLU A 353 0.39 6.90 -21.62
C GLU A 353 -1.13 6.93 -21.50
N SER A 354 -1.70 6.01 -20.72
CA SER A 354 -3.15 5.89 -20.57
C SER A 354 -3.57 5.51 -19.15
N ALA A 355 -4.72 6.03 -18.72
CA ALA A 355 -5.38 5.69 -17.48
C ALA A 355 -6.84 5.31 -17.75
N HIS A 356 -7.15 4.04 -17.52
CA HIS A 356 -8.50 3.49 -17.66
C HIS A 356 -9.02 3.11 -16.27
N MET A 357 -10.08 3.82 -15.81
CA MET A 357 -10.69 3.55 -14.51
C MET A 357 -11.74 2.46 -14.64
N PRO A 358 -11.60 1.34 -13.89
CA PRO A 358 -12.68 0.37 -13.76
C PRO A 358 -14.00 1.02 -13.29
N ASP A 359 -15.12 0.48 -13.71
CA ASP A 359 -16.47 0.98 -13.35
C ASP A 359 -16.75 1.02 -11.84
N SER A 360 -15.95 0.35 -11.04
CA SER A 360 -16.02 0.36 -9.57
C SER A 360 -15.49 1.65 -8.94
N VAL A 361 -14.53 2.32 -9.60
CA VAL A 361 -13.89 3.53 -9.06
C VAL A 361 -14.92 4.64 -8.93
N LYS A 362 -15.08 5.14 -7.69
CA LYS A 362 -15.98 6.25 -7.36
C LYS A 362 -15.23 7.55 -7.14
N SER A 363 -14.00 7.45 -6.61
CA SER A 363 -13.21 8.63 -6.30
C SER A 363 -11.76 8.50 -6.77
N ILE A 364 -11.23 9.62 -7.24
CA ILE A 364 -9.81 9.82 -7.55
C ILE A 364 -9.30 10.86 -6.56
N GLY A 365 -8.30 10.49 -5.75
CA GLY A 365 -7.76 11.32 -4.69
C GLY A 365 -6.90 12.48 -5.18
N ASP A 366 -6.50 13.33 -4.24
CA ASP A 366 -5.66 14.50 -4.50
C ASP A 366 -4.33 14.12 -5.15
N ASP A 367 -3.92 14.88 -6.16
CA ASP A 367 -2.66 14.67 -6.88
C ASP A 367 -2.48 13.25 -7.47
N ALA A 368 -3.53 12.43 -7.58
CA ALA A 368 -3.42 10.99 -7.91
C ALA A 368 -2.64 10.71 -9.20
N PHE A 369 -2.82 11.49 -10.26
CA PHE A 369 -2.11 11.42 -11.55
C PHE A 369 -1.37 12.72 -11.88
N ARG A 370 -1.08 13.54 -10.85
CA ARG A 370 -0.38 14.80 -11.10
C ARG A 370 1.00 14.54 -11.70
N ASN A 371 1.33 15.35 -12.71
CA ASN A 371 2.58 15.27 -13.46
C ASN A 371 2.77 13.93 -14.24
N CYS A 372 1.69 13.27 -14.66
CA CYS A 372 1.72 12.20 -15.65
C CYS A 372 1.83 12.84 -17.05
N THR A 373 3.02 13.33 -17.38
CA THR A 373 3.22 14.22 -18.53
C THR A 373 3.00 13.55 -19.90
N SER A 374 3.07 12.23 -19.99
CA SER A 374 2.80 11.45 -21.21
C SER A 374 1.34 11.01 -21.33
N LEU A 375 0.50 11.26 -20.31
CA LEU A 375 -0.90 10.81 -20.30
C LEU A 375 -1.70 11.49 -21.41
N ASN A 376 -2.09 10.70 -22.41
CA ASN A 376 -2.88 11.17 -23.56
C ASN A 376 -4.23 10.43 -23.70
N GLY A 377 -4.39 9.28 -23.06
CA GLY A 377 -5.62 8.50 -22.98
C GLY A 377 -6.20 8.48 -21.56
N LEU A 378 -7.34 9.13 -21.36
CA LEU A 378 -8.04 9.14 -20.07
C LEU A 378 -9.47 8.61 -20.23
N ASP A 379 -9.79 7.55 -19.52
CA ASP A 379 -11.15 7.01 -19.39
C ASP A 379 -11.51 6.99 -17.90
N LEU A 380 -12.48 7.84 -17.54
CA LEU A 380 -12.93 8.02 -16.16
C LEU A 380 -13.98 6.98 -15.70
N GLY A 381 -14.44 6.08 -16.61
CA GLY A 381 -15.43 5.06 -16.25
C GLY A 381 -16.68 5.65 -15.58
N LYS A 382 -16.90 5.29 -14.31
CA LYS A 382 -18.04 5.78 -13.50
C LYS A 382 -17.61 6.60 -12.26
N VAL A 383 -16.52 7.32 -12.36
CA VAL A 383 -16.03 8.21 -11.30
C VAL A 383 -17.10 9.25 -10.94
N GLU A 384 -17.23 9.51 -9.64
CA GLU A 384 -18.17 10.47 -9.07
C GLU A 384 -17.46 11.73 -8.53
N SER A 385 -16.21 11.61 -8.06
CA SER A 385 -15.43 12.73 -7.53
C SER A 385 -13.99 12.70 -7.98
N ILE A 386 -13.42 13.87 -8.28
CA ILE A 386 -12.03 14.06 -8.68
C ILE A 386 -11.40 15.07 -7.74
N GLY A 387 -10.34 14.65 -7.03
CA GLY A 387 -9.67 15.42 -5.99
C GLY A 387 -8.80 16.56 -6.50
N ASN A 388 -8.25 17.32 -5.56
CA ASN A 388 -7.43 18.49 -5.83
C ASN A 388 -6.18 18.11 -6.64
N GLY A 389 -5.94 18.82 -7.75
CA GLY A 389 -4.76 18.60 -8.58
C GLY A 389 -4.64 17.20 -9.22
N ALA A 390 -5.68 16.38 -9.19
CA ALA A 390 -5.61 14.94 -9.55
C ALA A 390 -4.94 14.66 -10.90
N PHE A 391 -5.16 15.49 -11.91
CA PHE A 391 -4.53 15.38 -13.24
C PHE A 391 -3.70 16.63 -13.58
N ARG A 392 -3.33 17.41 -12.59
CA ARG A 392 -2.55 18.63 -12.83
C ARG A 392 -1.22 18.31 -13.51
N TYR A 393 -0.82 19.13 -14.51
CA TYR A 393 0.39 18.93 -15.33
C TYR A 393 0.36 17.66 -16.23
N CYS A 394 -0.82 17.11 -16.57
CA CYS A 394 -0.93 16.08 -17.60
C CYS A 394 -0.82 16.73 -18.99
N THR A 395 0.39 17.14 -19.34
CA THR A 395 0.62 18.05 -20.50
C THR A 395 0.39 17.41 -21.85
N SER A 396 0.33 16.07 -21.98
CA SER A 396 0.00 15.37 -23.22
C SER A 396 -1.50 15.11 -23.40
N LEU A 397 -2.35 15.40 -22.40
CA LEU A 397 -3.78 15.18 -22.48
C LEU A 397 -4.41 16.21 -23.43
N GLU A 398 -4.98 15.75 -24.55
CA GLU A 398 -5.60 16.62 -25.56
C GLU A 398 -7.13 16.71 -25.41
N SER A 399 -7.75 15.62 -25.02
CA SER A 399 -9.19 15.52 -24.81
C SER A 399 -9.57 14.31 -23.95
N PHE A 400 -10.74 14.35 -23.33
CA PHE A 400 -11.34 13.21 -22.68
C PHE A 400 -12.86 13.33 -22.60
N ASP A 401 -13.53 12.21 -22.34
CA ASP A 401 -14.96 12.13 -22.07
C ASP A 401 -15.22 12.29 -20.58
N LEU A 402 -16.01 13.30 -20.20
CA LEU A 402 -16.46 13.52 -18.83
C LEU A 402 -17.79 12.81 -18.61
N PRO A 403 -17.82 11.69 -17.86
CA PRO A 403 -19.04 10.91 -17.67
C PRO A 403 -20.07 11.67 -16.82
N SER A 404 -21.35 11.39 -17.05
CA SER A 404 -22.47 11.99 -16.32
C SER A 404 -22.50 11.63 -14.82
N THR A 405 -21.66 10.71 -14.39
CA THR A 405 -21.52 10.29 -13.00
C THR A 405 -20.72 11.25 -12.15
N VAL A 406 -19.87 12.10 -12.76
CA VAL A 406 -19.03 13.07 -12.02
C VAL A 406 -19.93 14.14 -11.39
N LYS A 407 -19.83 14.27 -10.08
CA LYS A 407 -20.59 15.21 -9.23
C LYS A 407 -19.75 16.39 -8.76
N SER A 408 -18.43 16.16 -8.55
CA SER A 408 -17.51 17.18 -8.07
C SER A 408 -16.13 17.06 -8.72
N MET A 409 -15.52 18.18 -9.01
CA MET A 409 -14.12 18.33 -9.41
C MET A 409 -13.50 19.40 -8.52
N GLU A 410 -12.48 19.00 -7.74
CA GLU A 410 -11.82 19.91 -6.81
C GLU A 410 -10.81 20.82 -7.52
N SER A 411 -10.31 21.82 -6.78
CA SER A 411 -9.41 22.84 -7.30
C SER A 411 -8.22 22.26 -8.06
N TYR A 412 -7.84 22.87 -9.15
CA TYR A 412 -6.67 22.53 -9.97
C TYR A 412 -6.67 21.11 -10.60
N CYS A 413 -7.78 20.36 -10.56
CA CYS A 413 -7.72 18.93 -10.89
C CYS A 413 -7.28 18.65 -12.33
N PHE A 414 -7.48 19.58 -13.29
CA PHE A 414 -6.93 19.55 -14.66
C PHE A 414 -6.07 20.76 -14.98
N ALA A 415 -5.64 21.55 -13.99
CA ALA A 415 -4.85 22.76 -14.24
C ALA A 415 -3.49 22.44 -14.87
N ASP A 416 -3.00 23.36 -15.70
CA ASP A 416 -1.70 23.25 -16.38
C ASP A 416 -1.59 22.05 -17.35
N CYS A 417 -2.75 21.50 -17.83
CA CYS A 417 -2.83 20.49 -18.89
C CYS A 417 -2.72 21.17 -20.26
N THR A 418 -1.58 21.79 -20.56
CA THR A 418 -1.39 22.80 -21.61
C THR A 418 -1.78 22.38 -23.04
N ASN A 419 -1.99 21.09 -23.30
CA ASN A 419 -2.51 20.58 -24.57
C ASN A 419 -4.01 20.25 -24.54
N LEU A 420 -4.68 20.36 -23.38
CA LEU A 420 -6.11 20.05 -23.26
C LEU A 420 -6.93 21.08 -24.04
N ARG A 421 -7.75 20.61 -24.98
CA ARG A 421 -8.56 21.45 -25.87
C ARG A 421 -10.04 21.13 -25.81
N ASN A 422 -10.40 19.86 -25.67
CA ASN A 422 -11.78 19.42 -25.79
C ASN A 422 -12.17 18.47 -24.68
N ILE A 423 -13.35 18.72 -24.09
CA ILE A 423 -14.01 17.81 -23.15
C ILE A 423 -15.41 17.55 -23.64
N ASP A 424 -15.77 16.29 -23.87
CA ASP A 424 -17.14 15.89 -24.21
C ASP A 424 -17.88 15.53 -22.91
N ALA A 425 -18.74 16.47 -22.43
CA ALA A 425 -19.43 16.36 -21.14
C ALA A 425 -20.82 15.74 -21.30
N TYR A 426 -21.02 14.53 -20.79
CA TYR A 426 -22.26 13.75 -20.92
C TYR A 426 -23.29 14.03 -19.81
N GLY A 427 -22.96 14.85 -18.82
CA GLY A 427 -23.81 15.23 -17.70
C GLY A 427 -23.96 16.73 -17.51
N PRO A 428 -24.76 17.15 -16.50
CA PRO A 428 -24.76 18.53 -16.06
C PRO A 428 -23.40 18.92 -15.50
N CYS A 429 -23.12 20.21 -15.38
CA CYS A 429 -21.90 20.71 -14.78
C CYS A 429 -21.79 20.18 -13.34
N PRO A 430 -20.69 19.49 -12.98
CA PRO A 430 -20.43 19.09 -11.61
C PRO A 430 -20.13 20.31 -10.71
N GLU A 431 -20.05 20.09 -9.42
CA GLU A 431 -19.53 21.10 -8.49
C GLU A 431 -18.04 21.34 -8.79
N LEU A 432 -17.65 22.60 -9.09
CA LEU A 432 -16.28 22.97 -9.43
C LEU A 432 -16.04 24.47 -9.15
N ASP A 433 -14.76 24.87 -9.18
CA ASP A 433 -14.35 26.27 -9.12
C ASP A 433 -13.60 26.74 -10.39
N ASP A 434 -13.17 27.98 -10.41
CA ASP A 434 -12.50 28.64 -11.53
C ASP A 434 -11.04 28.17 -11.74
N THR A 435 -10.49 27.36 -10.84
CA THR A 435 -9.12 26.86 -10.94
C THR A 435 -9.02 25.48 -11.60
N VAL A 436 -10.15 24.79 -11.81
CA VAL A 436 -10.19 23.41 -12.34
C VAL A 436 -9.42 23.27 -13.65
N PHE A 437 -9.53 24.21 -14.59
CA PHE A 437 -8.86 24.26 -15.88
C PHE A 437 -7.87 25.43 -15.98
N LEU A 438 -7.27 25.83 -14.87
CA LEU A 438 -6.37 26.98 -14.84
C LEU A 438 -5.21 26.81 -15.83
N ASN A 439 -4.98 27.84 -16.67
CA ASN A 439 -3.98 27.89 -17.74
C ASN A 439 -4.27 27.01 -18.97
N ASP A 440 -5.49 26.45 -19.10
CA ASP A 440 -5.86 25.57 -20.21
C ASP A 440 -6.95 26.19 -21.09
N PRO A 441 -6.75 26.32 -22.40
CA PRO A 441 -7.77 26.87 -23.30
C PRO A 441 -8.80 25.80 -23.70
N VAL A 442 -9.63 25.37 -22.74
CA VAL A 442 -10.56 24.24 -22.89
C VAL A 442 -11.86 24.68 -23.57
N THR A 443 -12.35 23.82 -24.46
CA THR A 443 -13.71 23.85 -24.96
C THR A 443 -14.49 22.65 -24.41
N ILE A 444 -15.61 22.92 -23.75
CA ILE A 444 -16.51 21.87 -23.22
C ILE A 444 -17.69 21.72 -24.19
N HIS A 445 -17.81 20.52 -24.75
CA HIS A 445 -18.93 20.14 -25.60
C HIS A 445 -19.96 19.42 -24.75
N CYS A 446 -21.18 19.97 -24.66
CA CYS A 446 -22.26 19.40 -23.87
C CYS A 446 -23.55 19.26 -24.69
N SER A 447 -24.52 18.53 -24.16
CA SER A 447 -25.85 18.47 -24.74
C SER A 447 -26.58 19.81 -24.51
N LYS A 448 -27.55 20.08 -25.36
CA LYS A 448 -28.39 21.29 -25.20
C LYS A 448 -29.09 21.36 -23.83
N ASP A 449 -29.47 20.21 -23.29
CA ASP A 449 -30.16 20.15 -21.99
C ASP A 449 -29.24 20.50 -20.82
N ASN A 450 -27.93 20.32 -21.00
CA ASN A 450 -26.91 20.61 -19.99
C ASN A 450 -26.21 21.96 -20.19
N TYR A 451 -26.46 22.64 -21.33
CA TYR A 451 -25.77 23.87 -21.71
C TYR A 451 -25.87 24.98 -20.64
N ASP A 452 -27.06 25.25 -20.13
CA ASP A 452 -27.25 26.32 -19.14
C ASP A 452 -26.45 26.01 -17.85
N SER A 453 -26.41 24.77 -17.40
CA SER A 453 -25.63 24.39 -16.20
C SER A 453 -24.13 24.60 -16.36
N TRP A 454 -23.60 24.36 -17.56
CA TRP A 454 -22.19 24.58 -17.86
C TRP A 454 -21.89 26.05 -18.12
N ASN A 455 -22.76 26.75 -18.85
CA ASN A 455 -22.58 28.18 -19.18
C ASN A 455 -22.66 29.08 -17.94
N ASP A 456 -23.45 28.70 -16.94
CA ASP A 456 -23.56 29.41 -15.65
C ASP A 456 -22.51 28.96 -14.63
N SER A 457 -21.63 28.03 -15.00
CA SER A 457 -20.60 27.49 -14.12
C SER A 457 -19.43 28.45 -13.92
N LYS A 458 -18.56 28.14 -12.95
CA LYS A 458 -17.28 28.84 -12.73
C LYS A 458 -16.14 28.30 -13.60
N ALA A 459 -16.41 27.34 -14.49
CA ALA A 459 -15.38 26.82 -15.38
C ALA A 459 -14.84 27.94 -16.29
N ASP A 460 -13.53 28.14 -16.29
CA ASP A 460 -12.84 28.99 -17.26
C ASP A 460 -12.68 28.22 -18.58
N ALA A 461 -13.79 28.11 -19.33
CA ALA A 461 -13.89 27.28 -20.53
C ALA A 461 -14.86 27.89 -21.56
N ASP A 462 -14.63 27.55 -22.85
CA ASP A 462 -15.57 27.85 -23.92
C ASP A 462 -16.65 26.76 -24.03
N ILE A 463 -17.91 27.10 -23.77
CA ILE A 463 -19.00 26.10 -23.69
C ILE A 463 -19.76 26.02 -25.03
N LYS A 464 -19.99 24.81 -25.54
CA LYS A 464 -20.71 24.52 -26.79
C LYS A 464 -21.77 23.46 -26.64
N ASP A 465 -22.98 23.74 -27.20
CA ASP A 465 -24.13 22.84 -27.21
C ASP A 465 -24.14 21.85 -28.39
N ASP A 466 -23.01 21.26 -28.74
CA ASP A 466 -22.82 20.49 -29.99
C ASP A 466 -22.51 19.00 -29.79
N LEU A 467 -22.47 18.48 -28.55
CA LEU A 467 -22.18 17.08 -28.27
C LEU A 467 -23.15 16.14 -29.01
N TYR A 468 -24.44 16.44 -29.02
CA TYR A 468 -25.45 15.64 -29.72
C TYR A 468 -25.21 15.58 -31.25
N LYS A 469 -24.64 16.64 -31.84
CA LYS A 469 -24.30 16.68 -33.26
C LYS A 469 -23.14 15.74 -33.60
N LYS A 470 -22.19 15.58 -32.68
CA LYS A 470 -21.08 14.61 -32.82
C LYS A 470 -21.60 13.15 -32.79
N GLU A 471 -22.46 12.81 -31.83
CA GLU A 471 -23.05 11.47 -31.72
C GLU A 471 -23.91 11.12 -32.96
N PHE A 472 -24.71 12.08 -33.43
CA PHE A 472 -25.54 11.89 -34.62
C PHE A 472 -24.71 11.66 -35.90
N ASN A 473 -23.61 12.39 -36.04
CA ASN A 473 -22.68 12.20 -37.15
C ASN A 473 -21.99 10.83 -37.11
N PHE A 474 -21.62 10.34 -35.91
CA PHE A 474 -21.06 9.00 -35.72
C PHE A 474 -22.08 7.91 -36.08
N LEU A 475 -23.32 8.03 -35.66
CA LEU A 475 -24.40 7.13 -36.02
C LEU A 475 -24.69 7.14 -37.53
N LEU A 476 -24.63 8.33 -38.19
CA LEU A 476 -24.78 8.44 -39.66
C LEU A 476 -23.65 7.77 -40.44
N ILE A 477 -22.46 7.67 -39.88
CA ILE A 477 -21.31 7.00 -40.50
C ILE A 477 -21.34 5.49 -40.24
N VAL A 478 -21.66 5.06 -39.02
CA VAL A 478 -21.60 3.64 -38.62
C VAL A 478 -22.81 2.84 -39.15
N ILE A 479 -24.01 3.40 -39.12
CA ILE A 479 -25.21 2.68 -39.59
C ILE A 479 -25.10 2.30 -41.08
N PRO A 480 -24.72 3.17 -42.02
CA PRO A 480 -24.54 2.76 -43.41
C PRO A 480 -23.47 1.69 -43.58
N VAL A 481 -22.37 1.73 -42.83
CA VAL A 481 -21.30 0.74 -42.92
C VAL A 481 -21.77 -0.63 -42.43
N VAL A 482 -22.52 -0.68 -41.34
CA VAL A 482 -23.07 -1.94 -40.80
C VAL A 482 -24.15 -2.50 -41.75
N VAL A 483 -25.00 -1.66 -42.33
CA VAL A 483 -26.02 -2.08 -43.31
C VAL A 483 -25.37 -2.60 -44.58
N ILE A 484 -24.35 -1.93 -45.12
CA ILE A 484 -23.63 -2.37 -46.30
C ILE A 484 -22.90 -3.69 -46.03
N ALA A 485 -22.25 -3.84 -44.87
CA ALA A 485 -21.61 -5.09 -44.47
C ALA A 485 -22.61 -6.24 -44.30
N GLY A 486 -23.77 -5.95 -43.72
CA GLY A 486 -24.90 -6.93 -43.60
C GLY A 486 -25.43 -7.37 -44.96
N ILE A 487 -25.62 -6.44 -45.89
CA ILE A 487 -26.07 -6.75 -47.29
C ILE A 487 -25.02 -7.59 -48.02
N ALA A 488 -23.71 -7.22 -47.88
CA ALA A 488 -22.61 -7.97 -48.46
C ALA A 488 -22.53 -9.39 -47.94
N LEU A 489 -22.73 -9.59 -46.61
CA LEU A 489 -22.75 -10.91 -46.00
C LEU A 489 -23.94 -11.77 -46.47
N VAL A 490 -25.12 -11.17 -46.64
CA VAL A 490 -26.31 -11.87 -47.19
C VAL A 490 -26.09 -12.27 -48.65
N MET A 491 -25.43 -11.42 -49.49
CA MET A 491 -25.08 -11.76 -50.87
C MET A 491 -24.07 -12.89 -50.93
N ILE A 492 -23.04 -12.90 -50.08
CA ILE A 492 -22.04 -13.97 -49.99
C ILE A 492 -22.69 -15.29 -49.59
N ILE A 493 -23.61 -15.27 -48.62
CA ILE A 493 -24.32 -16.48 -48.19
C ILE A 493 -25.26 -17.00 -49.29
N ARG A 494 -25.91 -16.12 -50.08
CA ARG A 494 -26.72 -16.52 -51.23
C ARG A 494 -25.87 -17.10 -52.37
N HIS A 495 -24.69 -16.55 -52.61
CA HIS A 495 -23.79 -17.03 -53.67
C HIS A 495 -23.16 -18.41 -53.36
N LYS A 496 -23.01 -18.75 -52.08
CA LYS A 496 -22.54 -20.09 -51.62
C LYS A 496 -23.64 -21.16 -51.60
N ARG A 497 -24.91 -20.80 -51.88
CA ARG A 497 -26.05 -21.75 -51.91
C ARG A 497 -26.57 -21.99 -53.32
N GLN A 498 -25.97 -21.43 -54.34
CA GLN A 498 -26.10 -21.81 -55.75
C GLN A 498 -24.80 -22.56 -56.20
#